data_bcc8bcb0e7527566b6d7258e6709b0fd
#
_entry.id   bcc8bcb0e7527566b6d7258e6709b0fd
#
_cell.length_a   1.000
_cell.length_b   1.000
_cell.length_c   1.000
_cell.angle_alpha   90.00
_cell.angle_beta   90.00
_cell.angle_gamma   90.00
#
_symmetry.space_group_name_H-M   'P 1'
#
loop_
_entity.id
_entity.type
_entity.pdbx_description
1 polymer ?
#
loop_
_entity_poly.entity_id
_entity_poly.type
_entity_poly.pdbx_seq_one_letter_code
_entity_poly.pdbx_strand_id
1 'polypeptide(L)'
;MKKQNAEKIAIVTGGGSGIGLAIAQKFVADKIKTIIIGRDKTKLSAARKKLGNYCYTIPFDLTDLDGIPGLVKGLIQEFGRIDILVNNAGINMKKEFTEVTDADFQRILLTNVSSVFALSREVVRYMEKKRSGSIINISSMASQYGIPKVIAYTASKSAIEGMTRAMAVELSPKGIRVNCIAPGFIATDMSAKALNDDKERKQKVISRTPMGYMGDPADIANAALYLANGEAKYVTGVVLPVDGGNSIGF
;
A
#
# COMPACT_ATOMS: atom_id res chain seq x y z
N MET A 1 -31.08 -20.53 2.40
CA MET A 1 -30.29 -19.97 3.53
C MET A 1 -29.17 -19.08 2.97
N LYS A 2 -29.22 -17.75 3.17
CA LYS A 2 -28.10 -16.86 2.83
C LYS A 2 -26.94 -17.25 3.76
N LYS A 3 -25.84 -17.79 3.21
CA LYS A 3 -24.59 -17.92 3.98
C LYS A 3 -24.29 -16.54 4.57
N GLN A 4 -24.31 -16.41 5.89
CA GLN A 4 -23.76 -15.25 6.55
C GLN A 4 -22.31 -15.15 6.04
N ASN A 5 -22.03 -14.16 5.18
CA ASN A 5 -20.68 -13.88 4.75
C ASN A 5 -19.89 -13.49 6.00
N ALA A 6 -18.99 -14.37 6.42
CA ALA A 6 -18.09 -14.05 7.52
C ALA A 6 -17.41 -12.70 7.24
N GLU A 7 -17.38 -11.82 8.24
CA GLU A 7 -16.77 -10.50 8.12
C GLU A 7 -15.32 -10.64 7.63
N LYS A 8 -14.98 -9.90 6.58
CA LYS A 8 -13.60 -9.88 6.06
C LYS A 8 -12.69 -9.13 7.02
N ILE A 9 -11.46 -9.60 7.12
CA ILE A 9 -10.38 -8.96 7.89
C ILE A 9 -9.32 -8.44 6.92
N ALA A 10 -9.03 -7.15 7.01
CA ALA A 10 -8.01 -6.47 6.21
C ALA A 10 -6.86 -5.95 7.09
N ILE A 11 -5.64 -6.07 6.61
CA ILE A 11 -4.47 -5.36 7.13
C ILE A 11 -4.13 -4.22 6.18
N VAL A 12 -3.91 -3.01 6.72
CA VAL A 12 -3.40 -1.85 5.97
C VAL A 12 -2.17 -1.30 6.66
N THR A 13 -1.01 -1.49 6.05
CA THR A 13 0.24 -0.92 6.59
C THR A 13 0.34 0.57 6.27
N GLY A 14 0.87 1.36 7.21
CA GLY A 14 0.87 2.82 7.07
C GLY A 14 -0.53 3.45 7.13
N GLY A 15 -1.50 2.77 7.75
CA GLY A 15 -2.91 3.16 7.78
C GLY A 15 -3.26 4.38 8.67
N GLY A 16 -2.28 4.99 9.33
CA GLY A 16 -2.51 6.14 10.22
C GLY A 16 -2.61 7.49 9.53
N SER A 17 -2.31 7.61 8.23
CA SER A 17 -2.36 8.87 7.47
C SER A 17 -2.43 8.65 5.95
N GLY A 18 -2.69 9.72 5.20
CA GLY A 18 -2.62 9.75 3.75
C GLY A 18 -3.43 8.65 3.05
N ILE A 19 -2.83 8.03 2.05
CA ILE A 19 -3.43 6.96 1.23
C ILE A 19 -3.87 5.79 2.11
N GLY A 20 -3.02 5.33 3.04
CA GLY A 20 -3.35 4.20 3.90
C GLY A 20 -4.57 4.45 4.79
N LEU A 21 -4.72 5.67 5.33
CA LEU A 21 -5.90 6.07 6.10
C LEU A 21 -7.15 6.10 5.23
N ALA A 22 -7.07 6.61 4.01
CA ALA A 22 -8.20 6.63 3.08
C ALA A 22 -8.64 5.21 2.69
N ILE A 23 -7.69 4.30 2.45
CA ILE A 23 -7.98 2.88 2.20
C ILE A 23 -8.67 2.25 3.42
N ALA A 24 -8.15 2.48 4.63
CA ALA A 24 -8.76 1.97 5.85
C ALA A 24 -10.18 2.54 6.04
N GLN A 25 -10.38 3.83 5.79
CA GLN A 25 -11.70 4.47 5.85
C GLN A 25 -12.69 3.82 4.87
N LYS A 26 -12.26 3.58 3.64
CA LYS A 26 -13.11 2.94 2.61
C LYS A 26 -13.48 1.51 2.99
N PHE A 27 -12.53 0.74 3.50
CA PHE A 27 -12.76 -0.64 3.94
C PHE A 27 -13.72 -0.70 5.14
N VAL A 28 -13.54 0.17 6.13
CA VAL A 28 -14.45 0.27 7.29
C VAL A 28 -15.87 0.62 6.84
N ALA A 29 -16.02 1.57 5.90
CA ALA A 29 -17.33 1.93 5.35
C ALA A 29 -18.01 0.74 4.64
N ASP A 30 -17.21 -0.16 4.03
CA ASP A 30 -17.67 -1.41 3.39
C ASP A 30 -17.81 -2.58 4.38
N LYS A 31 -17.84 -2.31 5.68
CA LYS A 31 -17.98 -3.31 6.76
C LYS A 31 -16.85 -4.36 6.79
N ILE A 32 -15.65 -3.99 6.37
CA ILE A 32 -14.45 -4.80 6.49
C ILE A 32 -13.74 -4.40 7.80
N LYS A 33 -13.54 -5.35 8.71
CA LYS A 33 -12.69 -5.12 9.90
C LYS A 33 -11.27 -4.83 9.45
N THR A 34 -10.78 -3.64 9.75
CA THR A 34 -9.53 -3.14 9.22
C THR A 34 -8.51 -2.89 10.31
N ILE A 35 -7.40 -3.62 10.25
CA ILE A 35 -6.27 -3.51 11.16
C ILE A 35 -5.26 -2.57 10.50
N ILE A 36 -5.02 -1.41 11.09
CA ILE A 36 -4.01 -0.46 10.62
C ILE A 36 -2.72 -0.63 11.41
N ILE A 37 -1.60 -0.79 10.69
CA ILE A 37 -0.27 -0.98 11.29
C ILE A 37 0.59 0.24 10.99
N GLY A 38 1.35 0.72 11.99
CA GLY A 38 2.27 1.83 11.84
C GLY A 38 3.06 2.09 13.12
N ARG A 39 4.07 2.96 13.06
CA ARG A 39 4.96 3.26 14.21
C ARG A 39 4.41 4.33 15.14
N ASP A 40 3.69 5.29 14.58
CA ASP A 40 3.20 6.48 15.29
C ASP A 40 1.89 6.16 16.02
N LYS A 41 1.98 5.91 17.32
CA LYS A 41 0.84 5.61 18.19
C LYS A 41 -0.22 6.72 18.19
N THR A 42 0.20 7.99 18.09
CA THR A 42 -0.70 9.13 18.09
C THR A 42 -1.56 9.15 16.83
N LYS A 43 -0.92 8.98 15.65
CA LYS A 43 -1.66 8.90 14.38
C LYS A 43 -2.59 7.70 14.32
N LEU A 44 -2.15 6.54 14.81
CA LEU A 44 -2.99 5.35 14.89
C LEU A 44 -4.20 5.57 15.79
N SER A 45 -4.03 6.17 16.97
CA SER A 45 -5.12 6.48 17.89
C SER A 45 -6.12 7.46 17.27
N ALA A 46 -5.64 8.53 16.64
CA ALA A 46 -6.49 9.49 15.93
C ALA A 46 -7.28 8.82 14.79
N ALA A 47 -6.63 7.96 14.00
CA ALA A 47 -7.28 7.20 12.95
C ALA A 47 -8.37 6.28 13.50
N ARG A 48 -8.10 5.53 14.57
CA ARG A 48 -9.09 4.67 15.23
C ARG A 48 -10.31 5.47 15.72
N LYS A 49 -10.05 6.62 16.36
CA LYS A 49 -11.15 7.50 16.83
C LYS A 49 -12.04 7.95 15.67
N LYS A 50 -11.45 8.30 14.53
CA LYS A 50 -12.15 8.72 13.33
C LYS A 50 -12.93 7.57 12.65
N LEU A 51 -12.35 6.37 12.60
CA LEU A 51 -12.88 5.23 11.85
C LEU A 51 -13.84 4.33 12.65
N GLY A 52 -13.80 4.44 13.99
CA GLY A 52 -14.74 3.71 14.86
C GLY A 52 -14.43 2.22 15.03
N ASN A 53 -15.48 1.45 15.38
CA ASN A 53 -15.34 0.08 15.89
C ASN A 53 -14.84 -0.97 14.89
N TYR A 54 -14.92 -0.69 13.60
CA TYR A 54 -14.38 -1.59 12.57
C TYR A 54 -12.88 -1.39 12.31
N CYS A 55 -12.24 -0.41 12.99
CA CYS A 55 -10.81 -0.12 12.89
C CYS A 55 -10.07 -0.61 14.14
N TYR A 56 -8.98 -1.35 13.93
CA TYR A 56 -8.06 -1.83 14.96
C TYR A 56 -6.67 -1.27 14.68
N THR A 57 -5.86 -1.06 15.71
CA THR A 57 -4.55 -0.42 15.57
C THR A 57 -3.45 -1.24 16.20
N ILE A 58 -2.37 -1.47 15.47
CA ILE A 58 -1.18 -2.15 15.96
C ILE A 58 0.04 -1.23 15.78
N PRO A 59 0.61 -0.73 16.86
CA PRO A 59 1.92 -0.05 16.79
C PRO A 59 3.01 -1.09 16.51
N PHE A 60 3.62 -1.01 15.32
CA PHE A 60 4.70 -1.92 14.94
C PHE A 60 5.61 -1.26 13.90
N ASP A 61 6.92 -1.48 14.02
CA ASP A 61 7.91 -1.09 13.01
C ASP A 61 8.16 -2.27 12.05
N LEU A 62 7.72 -2.12 10.81
CA LEU A 62 7.86 -3.17 9.80
C LEU A 62 9.31 -3.45 9.39
N THR A 63 10.27 -2.61 9.79
CA THR A 63 11.71 -2.88 9.60
C THR A 63 12.25 -3.89 10.62
N ASP A 64 11.52 -4.19 11.69
CA ASP A 64 11.75 -5.34 12.57
C ASP A 64 11.23 -6.61 11.87
N LEU A 65 12.04 -7.14 10.95
CA LEU A 65 11.67 -8.30 10.15
C LEU A 65 11.48 -9.55 11.01
N ASP A 66 12.24 -9.69 12.09
CA ASP A 66 12.20 -10.84 13.00
C ASP A 66 10.93 -10.84 13.85
N GLY A 67 10.35 -9.68 14.14
CA GLY A 67 9.09 -9.52 14.84
C GLY A 67 7.84 -9.83 14.01
N ILE A 68 7.95 -9.80 12.67
CA ILE A 68 6.79 -9.99 11.76
C ILE A 68 6.08 -11.33 11.95
N PRO A 69 6.76 -12.49 12.08
CA PRO A 69 6.06 -13.76 12.33
C PRO A 69 5.21 -13.74 13.59
N GLY A 70 5.73 -13.15 14.68
CA GLY A 70 5.01 -12.97 15.94
C GLY A 70 3.79 -12.08 15.78
N LEU A 71 3.93 -10.96 15.07
CA LEU A 71 2.84 -10.05 14.74
C LEU A 71 1.70 -10.78 14.00
N VAL A 72 2.01 -11.48 12.91
CA VAL A 72 0.99 -12.17 12.10
C VAL A 72 0.33 -13.30 12.89
N LYS A 73 1.09 -14.07 13.67
CA LYS A 73 0.54 -15.11 14.56
C LYS A 73 -0.45 -14.53 15.57
N GLY A 74 -0.12 -13.41 16.21
CA GLY A 74 -1.01 -12.71 17.14
C GLY A 74 -2.30 -12.23 16.46
N LEU A 75 -2.20 -11.65 15.26
CA LEU A 75 -3.38 -11.25 14.48
C LEU A 75 -4.29 -12.43 14.14
N ILE A 76 -3.73 -13.57 13.78
CA ILE A 76 -4.53 -14.77 13.49
C ILE A 76 -5.19 -15.31 14.76
N GLN A 77 -4.51 -15.25 15.90
CA GLN A 77 -5.10 -15.67 17.19
C GLN A 77 -6.28 -14.77 17.58
N GLU A 78 -6.18 -13.47 17.35
CA GLU A 78 -7.22 -12.50 17.72
C GLU A 78 -8.40 -12.48 16.71
N PHE A 79 -8.12 -12.48 15.42
CA PHE A 79 -9.15 -12.29 14.36
C PHE A 79 -9.54 -13.57 13.64
N GLY A 80 -8.82 -14.66 13.81
CA GLY A 80 -9.08 -15.97 13.20
C GLY A 80 -8.69 -16.07 11.72
N ARG A 81 -8.57 -14.95 11.01
CA ARG A 81 -8.32 -14.90 9.56
C ARG A 81 -7.71 -13.58 9.12
N ILE A 82 -7.08 -13.59 7.96
CA ILE A 82 -6.72 -12.41 7.18
C ILE A 82 -7.18 -12.66 5.74
N ASP A 83 -7.96 -11.75 5.17
CA ASP A 83 -8.52 -11.86 3.82
C ASP A 83 -7.87 -10.91 2.84
N ILE A 84 -7.44 -9.74 3.34
CA ILE A 84 -6.89 -8.67 2.53
C ILE A 84 -5.61 -8.16 3.22
N LEU A 85 -4.55 -8.01 2.43
CA LEU A 85 -3.33 -7.32 2.86
C LEU A 85 -3.06 -6.16 1.91
N VAL A 86 -2.98 -4.93 2.45
CA VAL A 86 -2.56 -3.74 1.72
C VAL A 86 -1.18 -3.31 2.21
N ASN A 87 -0.16 -3.52 1.39
CA ASN A 87 1.20 -3.07 1.61
C ASN A 87 1.35 -1.61 1.13
N ASN A 88 1.00 -0.67 2.00
CA ASN A 88 1.05 0.76 1.70
C ASN A 88 2.18 1.49 2.43
N ALA A 89 2.65 0.99 3.57
CA ALA A 89 3.75 1.63 4.30
C ALA A 89 4.99 1.78 3.40
N GLY A 90 5.57 2.97 3.42
CA GLY A 90 6.76 3.27 2.66
C GLY A 90 7.33 4.64 3.00
N ILE A 91 8.58 4.82 2.68
CA ILE A 91 9.30 6.09 2.84
C ILE A 91 9.90 6.53 1.51
N ASN A 92 10.08 7.83 1.36
CA ASN A 92 10.78 8.44 0.25
C ASN A 92 11.93 9.29 0.77
N MET A 93 12.91 9.52 -0.09
CA MET A 93 14.03 10.42 0.17
C MET A 93 14.35 11.16 -1.13
N LYS A 94 14.53 12.47 -1.03
CA LYS A 94 14.96 13.34 -2.14
C LYS A 94 16.39 13.77 -1.91
N LYS A 95 17.31 13.28 -2.76
CA LYS A 95 18.76 13.53 -2.64
C LYS A 95 19.41 13.44 -4.02
N GLU A 96 20.45 14.22 -4.27
CA GLU A 96 21.23 14.11 -5.51
C GLU A 96 21.85 12.71 -5.62
N PHE A 97 22.01 12.21 -6.84
CA PHE A 97 22.47 10.83 -7.06
C PHE A 97 23.80 10.52 -6.37
N THR A 98 24.78 11.44 -6.49
CA THR A 98 26.12 11.27 -5.90
C THR A 98 26.16 11.45 -4.38
N GLU A 99 25.10 11.98 -3.78
CA GLU A 99 24.98 12.18 -2.33
C GLU A 99 24.22 11.05 -1.63
N VAL A 100 23.55 10.16 -2.38
CA VAL A 100 22.85 9.01 -1.81
C VAL A 100 23.88 8.02 -1.29
N THR A 101 23.91 7.81 0.02
CA THR A 101 24.79 6.81 0.62
C THR A 101 24.21 5.39 0.49
N ASP A 102 25.07 4.36 0.60
CA ASP A 102 24.62 2.97 0.64
C ASP A 102 23.62 2.74 1.78
N ALA A 103 23.84 3.35 2.94
CA ALA A 103 22.93 3.28 4.08
C ALA A 103 21.55 3.91 3.77
N ASP A 104 21.50 5.02 3.05
CA ASP A 104 20.25 5.64 2.59
C ASP A 104 19.49 4.70 1.65
N PHE A 105 20.21 4.13 0.68
CA PHE A 105 19.65 3.21 -0.28
C PHE A 105 19.08 1.96 0.40
N GLN A 106 19.88 1.32 1.27
CA GLN A 106 19.47 0.13 2.02
C GLN A 106 18.26 0.40 2.93
N ARG A 107 18.21 1.54 3.61
CA ARG A 107 17.09 1.93 4.46
C ARG A 107 15.77 2.03 3.68
N ILE A 108 15.82 2.57 2.44
CA ILE A 108 14.64 2.64 1.57
C ILE A 108 14.21 1.22 1.15
N LEU A 109 15.16 0.38 0.74
CA LEU A 109 14.87 -1.01 0.34
C LEU A 109 14.34 -1.84 1.51
N LEU A 110 14.92 -1.71 2.69
CA LEU A 110 14.46 -2.41 3.90
C LEU A 110 12.99 -2.07 4.19
N THR A 111 12.66 -0.77 4.18
CA THR A 111 11.30 -0.33 4.50
C THR A 111 10.30 -0.62 3.38
N ASN A 112 10.68 -0.39 2.10
CA ASN A 112 9.71 -0.41 1.01
C ASN A 112 9.61 -1.78 0.31
N VAL A 113 10.61 -2.66 0.48
CA VAL A 113 10.69 -3.95 -0.23
C VAL A 113 10.77 -5.11 0.74
N SER A 114 11.82 -5.16 1.59
CA SER A 114 12.06 -6.30 2.47
C SER A 114 10.91 -6.50 3.47
N SER A 115 10.39 -5.42 4.05
CA SER A 115 9.25 -5.48 4.97
C SER A 115 7.98 -5.98 4.28
N VAL A 116 7.73 -5.53 3.04
CA VAL A 116 6.58 -5.96 2.23
C VAL A 116 6.68 -7.45 1.93
N PHE A 117 7.86 -7.92 1.52
CA PHE A 117 8.12 -9.35 1.30
C PHE A 117 7.89 -10.17 2.58
N ALA A 118 8.52 -9.76 3.70
CA ALA A 118 8.44 -10.50 4.95
C ALA A 118 6.99 -10.60 5.48
N LEU A 119 6.26 -9.49 5.48
CA LEU A 119 4.85 -9.48 5.90
C LEU A 119 3.97 -10.30 4.98
N SER A 120 4.13 -10.15 3.66
CA SER A 120 3.35 -10.91 2.68
C SER A 120 3.59 -12.41 2.82
N ARG A 121 4.85 -12.83 2.98
CA ARG A 121 5.21 -14.25 3.18
C ARG A 121 4.49 -14.85 4.39
N GLU A 122 4.48 -14.16 5.52
CA GLU A 122 3.82 -14.68 6.72
C GLU A 122 2.29 -14.69 6.59
N VAL A 123 1.69 -13.68 5.98
CA VAL A 123 0.24 -13.62 5.73
C VAL A 123 -0.20 -14.71 4.74
N VAL A 124 0.57 -14.93 3.68
CA VAL A 124 0.29 -15.95 2.65
C VAL A 124 0.17 -17.34 3.25
N ARG A 125 0.99 -17.72 4.25
CA ARG A 125 0.90 -19.02 4.95
C ARG A 125 -0.51 -19.33 5.48
N TYR A 126 -1.27 -18.30 5.85
CA TYR A 126 -2.64 -18.44 6.35
C TYR A 126 -3.68 -18.31 5.24
N MET A 127 -3.45 -17.47 4.25
CA MET A 127 -4.31 -17.36 3.06
C MET A 127 -4.32 -18.65 2.24
N GLU A 128 -3.16 -19.33 2.09
CA GLU A 128 -3.04 -20.63 1.41
C GLU A 128 -3.90 -21.70 2.05
N LYS A 129 -3.91 -21.82 3.38
CA LYS A 129 -4.75 -22.80 4.11
C LYS A 129 -6.24 -22.63 3.81
N LYS A 130 -6.65 -21.38 3.56
CA LYS A 130 -8.05 -21.03 3.21
C LYS A 130 -8.31 -21.06 1.72
N ARG A 131 -7.27 -21.15 0.87
CA ARG A 131 -7.33 -21.01 -0.57
C ARG A 131 -8.07 -19.73 -1.01
N SER A 132 -7.85 -18.64 -0.28
CA SER A 132 -8.52 -17.35 -0.54
C SER A 132 -7.72 -16.20 0.06
N GLY A 133 -7.46 -15.15 -0.73
CA GLY A 133 -6.81 -13.93 -0.28
C GLY A 133 -6.70 -12.88 -1.38
N SER A 134 -6.51 -11.62 -0.98
CA SER A 134 -6.18 -10.52 -1.88
C SER A 134 -5.04 -9.70 -1.29
N ILE A 135 -3.93 -9.59 -2.01
CA ILE A 135 -2.78 -8.76 -1.65
C ILE A 135 -2.75 -7.57 -2.62
N ILE A 136 -2.65 -6.38 -2.07
CA ILE A 136 -2.57 -5.12 -2.83
C ILE A 136 -1.30 -4.40 -2.41
N ASN A 137 -0.37 -4.26 -3.32
CA ASN A 137 0.85 -3.52 -3.12
C ASN A 137 0.68 -2.08 -3.63
N ILE A 138 1.18 -1.09 -2.91
CA ILE A 138 1.18 0.29 -3.35
C ILE A 138 2.57 0.63 -3.91
N SER A 139 2.63 0.75 -5.25
CA SER A 139 3.80 1.23 -5.98
C SER A 139 3.77 2.76 -6.12
N SER A 140 4.14 3.25 -7.27
CA SER A 140 4.12 4.67 -7.67
C SER A 140 4.35 4.75 -9.16
N MET A 141 3.84 5.78 -9.82
CA MET A 141 4.26 6.11 -11.19
C MET A 141 5.78 6.32 -11.34
N ALA A 142 6.50 6.58 -10.23
CA ALA A 142 7.96 6.67 -10.22
C ALA A 142 8.66 5.38 -10.67
N SER A 143 7.98 4.23 -10.66
CA SER A 143 8.47 2.97 -11.23
C SER A 143 8.37 2.91 -12.75
N GLN A 144 7.55 3.76 -13.38
CA GLN A 144 7.22 3.71 -14.80
C GLN A 144 7.99 4.74 -15.62
N TYR A 145 8.42 5.84 -15.00
CA TYR A 145 9.29 6.85 -15.63
C TYR A 145 10.26 7.47 -14.60
N GLY A 146 11.35 8.06 -15.12
CA GLY A 146 12.38 8.65 -14.27
C GLY A 146 11.93 9.93 -13.58
N ILE A 147 12.11 9.97 -12.24
CA ILE A 147 11.96 11.19 -11.44
C ILE A 147 13.33 11.51 -10.82
N PRO A 148 13.88 12.72 -11.01
CA PRO A 148 15.18 13.07 -10.46
C PRO A 148 15.17 13.07 -8.93
N LYS A 149 16.32 12.76 -8.34
CA LYS A 149 16.60 12.82 -6.89
C LYS A 149 15.89 11.78 -6.02
N VAL A 150 15.20 10.80 -6.60
CA VAL A 150 14.46 9.75 -5.87
C VAL A 150 14.88 8.34 -6.30
N ILE A 151 16.18 8.13 -6.59
CA ILE A 151 16.70 6.87 -7.17
C ILE A 151 16.33 5.63 -6.33
N ALA A 152 16.58 5.66 -5.03
CA ALA A 152 16.30 4.54 -4.14
C ALA A 152 14.78 4.24 -4.05
N TYR A 153 13.96 5.29 -4.04
CA TYR A 153 12.50 5.14 -4.05
C TYR A 153 12.02 4.52 -5.35
N THR A 154 12.48 5.03 -6.51
CA THR A 154 12.17 4.46 -7.83
C THR A 154 12.56 2.98 -7.88
N ALA A 155 13.78 2.64 -7.49
CA ALA A 155 14.25 1.25 -7.45
C ALA A 155 13.34 0.37 -6.57
N SER A 156 12.96 0.87 -5.38
CA SER A 156 12.08 0.14 -4.47
C SER A 156 10.68 -0.10 -5.06
N LYS A 157 10.10 0.89 -5.75
CA LYS A 157 8.76 0.77 -6.34
C LYS A 157 8.75 -0.11 -7.58
N SER A 158 9.81 -0.11 -8.38
CA SER A 158 10.01 -1.06 -9.48
C SER A 158 10.16 -2.50 -8.96
N ALA A 159 10.87 -2.70 -7.85
CA ALA A 159 10.97 -4.01 -7.19
C ALA A 159 9.60 -4.53 -6.73
N ILE A 160 8.74 -3.66 -6.17
CA ILE A 160 7.36 -4.01 -5.76
C ILE A 160 6.53 -4.47 -6.96
N GLU A 161 6.64 -3.84 -8.11
CA GLU A 161 5.91 -4.27 -9.31
C GLU A 161 6.40 -5.62 -9.83
N GLY A 162 7.73 -5.84 -9.87
CA GLY A 162 8.31 -7.13 -10.21
C GLY A 162 7.87 -8.23 -9.26
N MET A 163 7.93 -7.97 -7.95
CA MET A 163 7.48 -8.90 -6.92
C MET A 163 5.97 -9.19 -7.02
N THR A 164 5.14 -8.19 -7.35
CA THR A 164 3.70 -8.38 -7.56
C THR A 164 3.43 -9.40 -8.66
N ARG A 165 4.11 -9.30 -9.81
CA ARG A 165 3.94 -10.25 -10.93
C ARG A 165 4.38 -11.66 -10.55
N ALA A 166 5.53 -11.81 -9.90
CA ALA A 166 6.03 -13.12 -9.46
C ALA A 166 5.09 -13.78 -8.45
N MET A 167 4.67 -13.02 -7.43
CA MET A 167 3.70 -13.50 -6.43
C MET A 167 2.36 -13.88 -7.07
N ALA A 168 1.87 -13.12 -8.04
CA ALA A 168 0.60 -13.41 -8.71
C ALA A 168 0.65 -14.77 -9.43
N VAL A 169 1.72 -15.06 -10.16
CA VAL A 169 1.91 -16.33 -10.87
C VAL A 169 1.98 -17.50 -9.88
N GLU A 170 2.74 -17.35 -8.80
CA GLU A 170 2.96 -18.43 -7.82
C GLU A 170 1.72 -18.70 -6.95
N LEU A 171 0.97 -17.64 -6.57
CA LEU A 171 -0.08 -17.74 -5.56
C LEU A 171 -1.49 -17.88 -6.14
N SER A 172 -1.72 -17.53 -7.41
CA SER A 172 -3.05 -17.66 -8.03
C SER A 172 -3.58 -19.09 -8.04
N PRO A 173 -2.78 -20.16 -8.29
CA PRO A 173 -3.25 -21.54 -8.17
C PRO A 173 -3.70 -21.92 -6.75
N LYS A 174 -3.23 -21.15 -5.75
CA LYS A 174 -3.58 -21.30 -4.34
C LYS A 174 -4.79 -20.46 -3.92
N GLY A 175 -5.46 -19.78 -4.88
CA GLY A 175 -6.64 -18.97 -4.64
C GLY A 175 -6.34 -17.55 -4.09
N ILE A 176 -5.09 -17.07 -4.22
CA ILE A 176 -4.68 -15.76 -3.74
C ILE A 176 -4.39 -14.86 -4.94
N ARG A 177 -5.03 -13.69 -4.99
CA ARG A 177 -4.76 -12.66 -6.01
C ARG A 177 -3.75 -11.66 -5.47
N VAL A 178 -2.82 -11.23 -6.31
CA VAL A 178 -1.82 -10.22 -5.96
C VAL A 178 -1.80 -9.15 -7.04
N ASN A 179 -2.10 -7.91 -6.66
CA ASN A 179 -2.14 -6.78 -7.57
C ASN A 179 -1.36 -5.59 -6.99
N CYS A 180 -1.08 -4.64 -7.84
CA CYS A 180 -0.40 -3.41 -7.49
C CYS A 180 -1.24 -2.21 -7.92
N ILE A 181 -1.24 -1.15 -7.14
CA ILE A 181 -1.72 0.17 -7.53
C ILE A 181 -0.50 1.08 -7.65
N ALA A 182 -0.39 1.83 -8.74
CA ALA A 182 0.65 2.83 -8.97
C ALA A 182 0.01 4.24 -8.92
N PRO A 183 0.01 4.90 -7.73
CA PRO A 183 -0.53 6.23 -7.60
C PRO A 183 0.28 7.25 -8.38
N GLY A 184 -0.43 8.23 -8.95
CA GLY A 184 0.14 9.48 -9.42
C GLY A 184 0.47 10.44 -8.27
N PHE A 185 0.40 11.73 -8.55
CA PHE A 185 0.49 12.75 -7.52
C PHE A 185 -0.85 12.87 -6.79
N ILE A 186 -0.87 12.41 -5.55
CA ILE A 186 -2.05 12.39 -4.69
C ILE A 186 -1.92 13.45 -3.60
N ALA A 187 -2.97 14.22 -3.34
CA ALA A 187 -2.99 15.28 -2.34
C ALA A 187 -2.94 14.69 -0.91
N THR A 188 -1.74 14.61 -0.35
CA THR A 188 -1.44 14.10 1.00
C THR A 188 -0.46 15.03 1.69
N ASP A 189 -0.29 14.90 3.02
CA ASP A 189 0.73 15.65 3.76
C ASP A 189 2.15 15.42 3.19
N MET A 190 2.41 14.22 2.69
CA MET A 190 3.71 13.88 2.08
C MET A 190 3.94 14.65 0.78
N SER A 191 2.94 14.72 -0.09
CA SER A 191 3.03 15.47 -1.36
C SER A 191 2.98 16.99 -1.12
N ALA A 192 2.20 17.45 -0.14
CA ALA A 192 2.15 18.84 0.25
C ALA A 192 3.53 19.36 0.65
N LYS A 193 4.26 18.64 1.52
CA LYS A 193 5.66 18.96 1.87
C LYS A 193 6.60 18.98 0.67
N ALA A 194 6.33 18.21 -0.36
CA ALA A 194 7.19 18.11 -1.54
C ALA A 194 6.89 19.20 -2.60
N LEU A 195 5.68 19.79 -2.58
CA LEU A 195 5.17 20.65 -3.66
C LEU A 195 4.76 22.06 -3.20
N ASN A 196 4.44 22.28 -1.90
CA ASN A 196 3.95 23.59 -1.44
C ASN A 196 5.03 24.67 -1.50
N ASP A 197 6.28 24.29 -1.29
CA ASP A 197 7.43 25.21 -1.32
C ASP A 197 8.05 25.35 -2.72
N ASP A 198 7.51 24.61 -3.73
CA ASP A 198 8.05 24.54 -5.10
C ASP A 198 6.90 24.68 -6.11
N LYS A 199 6.47 25.92 -6.33
CA LYS A 199 5.35 26.25 -7.25
C LYS A 199 5.64 25.81 -8.69
N GLU A 200 6.87 25.92 -9.15
CA GLU A 200 7.27 25.51 -10.51
C GLU A 200 7.14 24.00 -10.67
N ARG A 201 7.61 23.23 -9.67
CA ARG A 201 7.44 21.78 -9.66
C ARG A 201 5.97 21.37 -9.60
N LYS A 202 5.16 22.05 -8.80
CA LYS A 202 3.71 21.79 -8.73
C LYS A 202 3.05 22.02 -10.09
N GLN A 203 3.42 23.09 -10.78
CA GLN A 203 2.89 23.38 -12.11
C GLN A 203 3.34 22.35 -13.14
N LYS A 204 4.60 21.91 -13.11
CA LYS A 204 5.10 20.81 -13.97
C LYS A 204 4.35 19.50 -13.73
N VAL A 205 4.03 19.18 -12.47
CA VAL A 205 3.23 18.01 -12.12
C VAL A 205 1.84 18.08 -12.72
N ILE A 206 1.17 19.22 -12.56
CA ILE A 206 -0.20 19.42 -13.05
C ILE A 206 -0.22 19.44 -14.59
N SER A 207 0.71 20.15 -15.25
CA SER A 207 0.76 20.23 -16.72
C SER A 207 1.02 18.87 -17.38
N ARG A 208 1.79 17.98 -16.71
CA ARG A 208 2.02 16.61 -17.18
C ARG A 208 0.81 15.69 -16.94
N THR A 209 -0.10 16.04 -16.04
CA THR A 209 -1.26 15.21 -15.71
C THR A 209 -2.43 15.57 -16.66
N PRO A 210 -2.85 14.71 -17.60
CA PRO A 210 -3.91 15.04 -18.57
C PRO A 210 -5.22 15.48 -17.93
N MET A 211 -5.58 14.94 -16.74
CA MET A 211 -6.75 15.38 -16.00
C MET A 211 -6.61 16.79 -15.38
N GLY A 212 -5.40 17.38 -15.34
CA GLY A 212 -5.15 18.75 -14.92
C GLY A 212 -5.21 19.02 -13.42
N TYR A 213 -5.26 17.98 -12.59
CA TYR A 213 -5.29 18.09 -11.11
C TYR A 213 -4.60 16.92 -10.42
N MET A 214 -4.31 17.09 -9.13
CA MET A 214 -3.79 16.01 -8.28
C MET A 214 -4.95 15.14 -7.81
N GLY A 215 -4.75 13.82 -7.80
CA GLY A 215 -5.75 12.88 -7.27
C GLY A 215 -5.97 13.05 -5.77
N ASP A 216 -7.10 12.56 -5.30
CA ASP A 216 -7.45 12.46 -3.88
C ASP A 216 -7.05 11.07 -3.33
N PRO A 217 -6.65 10.94 -2.06
CA PRO A 217 -6.46 9.63 -1.43
C PRO A 217 -7.65 8.68 -1.58
N ALA A 218 -8.88 9.20 -1.72
CA ALA A 218 -10.07 8.41 -1.98
C ALA A 218 -10.06 7.70 -3.33
N ASP A 219 -9.39 8.25 -4.35
CA ASP A 219 -9.26 7.60 -5.67
C ASP A 219 -8.46 6.29 -5.55
N ILE A 220 -7.39 6.32 -4.77
CA ILE A 220 -6.59 5.12 -4.48
C ILE A 220 -7.39 4.14 -3.60
N ALA A 221 -8.16 4.63 -2.64
CA ALA A 221 -8.99 3.80 -1.79
C ALA A 221 -10.09 3.07 -2.56
N ASN A 222 -10.71 3.71 -3.55
CA ASN A 222 -11.70 3.11 -4.44
C ASN A 222 -11.08 1.97 -5.27
N ALA A 223 -9.91 2.19 -5.86
CA ALA A 223 -9.16 1.17 -6.59
C ALA A 223 -8.76 -0.01 -5.68
N ALA A 224 -8.33 0.28 -4.45
CA ALA A 224 -7.99 -0.75 -3.47
C ALA A 224 -9.21 -1.59 -3.09
N LEU A 225 -10.38 -0.99 -2.87
CA LEU A 225 -11.61 -1.72 -2.57
C LEU A 225 -12.03 -2.61 -3.75
N TYR A 226 -11.98 -2.11 -4.98
CA TYR A 226 -12.24 -2.91 -6.18
C TYR A 226 -11.33 -4.14 -6.24
N LEU A 227 -10.00 -3.97 -6.09
CA LEU A 227 -9.06 -5.08 -6.13
C LEU A 227 -9.22 -6.06 -4.94
N ALA A 228 -9.74 -5.59 -3.79
CA ALA A 228 -9.99 -6.41 -2.61
C ALA A 228 -11.24 -7.27 -2.71
N ASN A 229 -12.19 -6.88 -3.56
CA ASN A 229 -13.52 -7.49 -3.66
C ASN A 229 -13.63 -8.61 -4.69
N GLY A 230 -14.78 -9.33 -4.66
CA GLY A 230 -15.12 -10.36 -5.62
C GLY A 230 -15.33 -9.86 -7.06
N GLU A 231 -15.53 -8.54 -7.24
CA GLU A 231 -15.64 -7.91 -8.55
C GLU A 231 -14.33 -8.03 -9.36
N ALA A 232 -13.18 -8.04 -8.67
CA ALA A 232 -11.86 -8.27 -9.27
C ALA A 232 -11.42 -9.74 -9.25
N LYS A 233 -12.34 -10.70 -9.21
CA LYS A 233 -12.02 -12.15 -9.06
C LYS A 233 -11.11 -12.72 -10.16
N TYR A 234 -11.09 -12.11 -11.33
CA TYR A 234 -10.25 -12.52 -12.47
C TYR A 234 -9.10 -11.54 -12.75
N VAL A 235 -8.79 -10.66 -11.76
CA VAL A 235 -7.70 -9.67 -11.86
C VAL A 235 -6.58 -10.06 -10.89
N THR A 236 -5.43 -10.43 -11.44
CA THR A 236 -4.20 -10.73 -10.68
C THR A 236 -2.97 -10.38 -11.51
N GLY A 237 -1.89 -9.95 -10.86
CA GLY A 237 -0.63 -9.55 -11.51
C GLY A 237 -0.65 -8.17 -12.16
N VAL A 238 -1.75 -7.42 -12.06
CA VAL A 238 -1.86 -6.09 -12.68
C VAL A 238 -1.10 -5.05 -11.86
N VAL A 239 -0.49 -4.10 -12.58
CA VAL A 239 -0.10 -2.79 -12.05
C VAL A 239 -1.10 -1.79 -12.58
N LEU A 240 -1.98 -1.30 -11.72
CA LEU A 240 -3.06 -0.37 -12.04
C LEU A 240 -2.61 1.07 -11.78
N PRO A 241 -2.32 1.88 -12.80
CA PRO A 241 -2.10 3.30 -12.62
C PRO A 241 -3.39 3.99 -12.15
N VAL A 242 -3.28 4.81 -11.11
CA VAL A 242 -4.34 5.71 -10.64
C VAL A 242 -3.70 7.08 -10.50
N ASP A 243 -3.53 7.77 -11.61
CA ASP A 243 -2.59 8.86 -11.76
C ASP A 243 -3.08 10.03 -12.64
N GLY A 244 -4.34 10.00 -13.04
CA GLY A 244 -4.92 11.02 -13.93
C GLY A 244 -4.26 11.11 -15.33
N GLY A 245 -3.61 10.00 -15.75
CA GLY A 245 -2.86 9.90 -16.99
C GLY A 245 -1.41 10.44 -16.91
N ASN A 246 -0.92 10.75 -15.71
CA ASN A 246 0.42 11.34 -15.54
C ASN A 246 1.55 10.46 -16.10
N SER A 247 1.44 9.13 -16.02
CA SER A 247 2.44 8.19 -16.52
C SER A 247 2.53 8.13 -18.06
N ILE A 248 1.47 8.52 -18.76
CA ILE A 248 1.37 8.48 -20.22
C ILE A 248 1.32 9.89 -20.86
N GLY A 249 1.16 10.96 -20.07
CA GLY A 249 1.22 12.34 -20.54
C GLY A 249 2.65 12.77 -20.91
N PHE A 250 2.80 13.70 -21.85
CA PHE A 250 4.08 14.27 -22.30
C PHE A 250 4.15 15.78 -22.09
#